data_61bd6b7a23b91152f5cda20d18337d93
#
_entry.id   61bd6b7a23b91152f5cda20d18337d93
#
_cell.length_a   1.000
_cell.length_b   1.000
_cell.length_c   1.000
_cell.angle_alpha   90.00
_cell.angle_beta   90.00
_cell.angle_gamma   90.00
#
_symmetry.space_group_name_H-M   'P 1'
#
loop_
_entity.id
_entity.type
_entity.pdbx_description
1 polymer ?
#
loop_
_entity_poly.entity_id
_entity_poly.type
_entity_poly.pdbx_seq_one_letter_code
_entity_poly.pdbx_strand_id
1 'polypeptide(L)'
;MMPRILLAEDDTSMREYLQRALQRVGYEVDAVACGTEALPFLEPDRYQLLLTDIVMPEMDGIELAQKASEIDPEIKVMFITGFAAVALQSGRTAPEAKMLSKPFHLKDLVMEVDRIFEDAKTEAQFRP
;
A
#
# COMPACT_ATOMS: atom_id res chain seq x y z
N MET A 1 -12.18 -15.27 -2.74
CA MET A 1 -12.09 -14.25 -1.68
C MET A 1 -11.49 -12.97 -2.26
N MET A 2 -12.11 -11.83 -1.97
CA MET A 2 -11.65 -10.54 -2.48
C MET A 2 -10.40 -10.11 -1.71
N PRO A 3 -9.34 -9.67 -2.40
CA PRO A 3 -8.19 -9.11 -1.71
C PRO A 3 -8.57 -7.85 -0.94
N ARG A 4 -7.95 -7.65 0.21
CA ARG A 4 -8.19 -6.50 1.08
C ARG A 4 -6.98 -5.58 1.09
N ILE A 5 -7.25 -4.30 0.95
CA ILE A 5 -6.23 -3.26 0.90
C ILE A 5 -6.44 -2.29 2.07
N LEU A 6 -5.36 -1.99 2.78
CA LEU A 6 -5.35 -0.89 3.75
C LEU A 6 -4.68 0.30 3.07
N LEU A 7 -5.42 1.38 2.93
CA LEU A 7 -4.96 2.61 2.28
C LEU A 7 -4.70 3.68 3.33
N ALA A 8 -3.47 4.21 3.35
CA ALA A 8 -3.11 5.31 4.23
C ALA A 8 -2.73 6.53 3.39
N GLU A 9 -3.54 7.57 3.44
CA GLU A 9 -3.35 8.79 2.66
C GLU A 9 -3.94 9.96 3.42
N ASP A 10 -3.14 11.00 3.71
CA ASP A 10 -3.57 12.13 4.51
C ASP A 10 -4.42 13.15 3.75
N ASP A 11 -4.30 13.20 2.42
CA ASP A 11 -5.16 14.08 1.60
C ASP A 11 -6.54 13.43 1.45
N THR A 12 -7.57 14.11 1.97
CA THR A 12 -8.93 13.57 1.98
C THR A 12 -9.45 13.27 0.58
N SER A 13 -9.27 14.20 -0.35
CA SER A 13 -9.76 14.03 -1.72
C SER A 13 -9.06 12.87 -2.42
N MET A 14 -7.75 12.78 -2.28
CA MET A 14 -6.97 11.69 -2.87
C MET A 14 -7.36 10.36 -2.25
N ARG A 15 -7.50 10.30 -0.92
CA ARG A 15 -7.89 9.09 -0.21
C ARG A 15 -9.23 8.56 -0.70
N GLU A 16 -10.24 9.44 -0.80
CA GLU A 16 -11.56 9.04 -1.28
C GLU A 16 -11.53 8.59 -2.74
N TYR A 17 -10.78 9.31 -3.56
CA TYR A 17 -10.63 8.99 -4.98
C TYR A 17 -10.01 7.61 -5.18
N LEU A 18 -8.91 7.32 -4.50
CA LEU A 18 -8.22 6.04 -4.59
C LEU A 18 -9.10 4.91 -4.05
N GLN A 19 -9.75 5.12 -2.92
CA GLN A 19 -10.62 4.11 -2.33
C GLN A 19 -11.74 3.71 -3.29
N ARG A 20 -12.42 4.69 -3.88
CA ARG A 20 -13.51 4.42 -4.82
C ARG A 20 -13.02 3.68 -6.06
N ALA A 21 -11.86 4.09 -6.57
CA ALA A 21 -11.31 3.48 -7.78
C ALA A 21 -11.00 2.01 -7.57
N LEU A 22 -10.36 1.68 -6.45
CA LEU A 22 -10.00 0.30 -6.15
C LEU A 22 -11.23 -0.54 -5.83
N GLN A 23 -12.22 0.03 -5.15
CA GLN A 23 -13.49 -0.67 -4.90
C GLN A 23 -14.23 -1.01 -6.18
N ARG A 24 -14.17 -0.12 -7.19
CA ARG A 24 -14.84 -0.36 -8.48
C ARG A 24 -14.30 -1.57 -9.21
N VAL A 25 -13.03 -1.88 -9.05
CA VAL A 25 -12.44 -3.05 -9.71
C VAL A 25 -12.50 -4.30 -8.83
N GLY A 26 -13.16 -4.21 -7.68
CA GLY A 26 -13.49 -5.38 -6.88
C GLY A 26 -12.70 -5.60 -5.61
N TYR A 27 -11.79 -4.70 -5.25
CA TYR A 27 -11.03 -4.83 -4.01
C TYR A 27 -11.83 -4.29 -2.82
N GLU A 28 -11.61 -4.89 -1.65
CA GLU A 28 -12.11 -4.35 -0.40
C GLU A 28 -11.04 -3.39 0.15
N VAL A 29 -11.44 -2.15 0.46
CA VAL A 29 -10.50 -1.11 0.85
C VAL A 29 -10.96 -0.45 2.15
N ASP A 30 -10.10 -0.49 3.17
CA ASP A 30 -10.25 0.33 4.35
C ASP A 30 -9.26 1.49 4.24
N ALA A 31 -9.72 2.71 4.46
CA ALA A 31 -8.89 3.90 4.26
C ALA A 31 -8.74 4.67 5.56
N VAL A 32 -7.51 5.10 5.83
CA VAL A 32 -7.18 5.89 7.02
C VAL A 32 -6.35 7.11 6.60
N ALA A 33 -6.27 8.11 7.49
CA ALA A 33 -5.65 9.38 7.16
C ALA A 33 -4.14 9.42 7.46
N CYS A 34 -3.63 8.53 8.28
CA CYS A 34 -2.22 8.54 8.65
C CYS A 34 -1.77 7.18 9.20
N GLY A 35 -0.46 7.05 9.44
CA GLY A 35 0.10 5.80 9.92
C GLY A 35 -0.37 5.39 11.30
N THR A 36 -0.54 6.36 12.21
CA THR A 36 -1.00 6.07 13.55
C THR A 36 -2.44 5.54 13.57
N GLU A 37 -3.27 5.99 12.64
CA GLU A 37 -4.63 5.45 12.47
C GLU A 37 -4.62 4.06 11.84
N ALA A 38 -3.60 3.76 11.04
CA ALA A 38 -3.50 2.48 10.36
C ALA A 38 -3.11 1.33 11.31
N LEU A 39 -2.28 1.61 12.32
CA LEU A 39 -1.75 0.57 13.19
C LEU A 39 -2.81 -0.32 13.82
N PRO A 40 -3.93 0.21 14.37
CA PRO A 40 -4.95 -0.65 14.97
C PRO A 40 -5.63 -1.59 13.99
N PHE A 41 -5.57 -1.31 12.69
CA PHE A 41 -6.16 -2.16 11.66
C PHE A 41 -5.27 -3.34 11.28
N LEU A 42 -3.99 -3.26 11.56
CA LEU A 42 -3.03 -4.28 11.14
C LEU A 42 -3.10 -5.52 12.03
N GLU A 43 -3.33 -6.66 11.39
CA GLU A 43 -3.35 -7.98 12.01
C GLU A 43 -2.82 -8.98 10.98
N PRO A 44 -2.25 -10.11 11.41
CA PRO A 44 -1.82 -11.14 10.45
C PRO A 44 -2.99 -11.57 9.56
N ASP A 45 -2.74 -11.67 8.26
CA ASP A 45 -3.68 -12.16 7.25
C ASP A 45 -4.92 -11.30 7.03
N ARG A 46 -5.01 -10.12 7.67
CA ARG A 46 -6.18 -9.26 7.49
C ARG A 46 -6.15 -8.51 6.17
N TYR A 47 -4.99 -7.98 5.78
CA TYR A 47 -4.82 -7.25 4.52
C TYR A 47 -3.75 -7.91 3.69
N GLN A 48 -3.96 -7.95 2.39
CA GLN A 48 -2.97 -8.49 1.45
C GLN A 48 -2.05 -7.39 0.93
N LEU A 49 -2.49 -6.14 0.99
CA LEU A 49 -1.69 -5.00 0.51
C LEU A 49 -1.87 -3.80 1.44
N LEU A 50 -0.75 -3.17 1.78
CA LEU A 50 -0.72 -1.83 2.36
C LEU A 50 -0.34 -0.86 1.25
N LEU A 51 -1.24 0.06 0.94
CA LEU A 51 -1.02 1.12 -0.05
C LEU A 51 -0.94 2.42 0.73
N THR A 52 0.23 3.06 0.75
CA THR A 52 0.44 4.21 1.61
C THR A 52 1.25 5.32 0.95
N ASP A 53 0.90 6.57 1.27
CA ASP A 53 1.76 7.70 0.99
C ASP A 53 3.01 7.59 1.87
N ILE A 54 4.12 8.17 1.44
CA ILE A 54 5.34 8.22 2.24
C ILE A 54 5.26 9.37 3.23
N VAL A 55 4.90 10.57 2.76
CA VAL A 55 4.90 11.76 3.62
C VAL A 55 3.52 11.93 4.25
N MET A 56 3.44 11.65 5.55
CA MET A 56 2.22 11.79 6.34
C MET A 56 2.59 12.33 7.71
N PRO A 57 1.65 13.02 8.40
CA PRO A 57 1.92 13.50 9.75
C PRO A 57 2.10 12.34 10.73
N GLU A 58 2.88 12.59 11.78
CA GLU A 58 3.17 11.68 12.90
C GLU A 58 4.02 10.48 12.52
N MET A 59 3.55 9.61 11.64
CA MET A 59 4.29 8.43 11.22
C MET A 59 4.28 8.38 9.69
N ASP A 60 5.46 8.40 9.06
CA ASP A 60 5.53 8.32 7.60
C ASP A 60 5.22 6.91 7.09
N GLY A 61 5.01 6.80 5.77
CA GLY A 61 4.63 5.53 5.16
C GLY A 61 5.69 4.47 5.24
N ILE A 62 6.97 4.84 5.28
CA ILE A 62 8.06 3.88 5.36
C ILE A 62 8.08 3.23 6.75
N GLU A 63 7.93 4.02 7.80
CA GLU A 63 7.83 3.50 9.15
C GLU A 63 6.59 2.61 9.31
N LEU A 64 5.46 3.06 8.75
CA LEU A 64 4.24 2.25 8.74
C LEU A 64 4.45 0.90 8.05
N ALA A 65 5.12 0.90 6.90
CA ALA A 65 5.40 -0.33 6.16
C ALA A 65 6.29 -1.28 6.96
N GLN A 66 7.28 -0.74 7.67
CA GLN A 66 8.14 -1.55 8.53
C GLN A 66 7.34 -2.22 9.65
N LYS A 67 6.46 -1.47 10.29
CA LYS A 67 5.61 -2.02 11.36
C LYS A 67 4.61 -3.03 10.81
N ALA A 68 4.06 -2.78 9.64
CA ALA A 68 3.14 -3.72 8.99
C ALA A 68 3.83 -5.04 8.69
N SER A 69 5.07 -4.99 8.19
CA SER A 69 5.84 -6.21 7.89
C SER A 69 6.21 -6.99 9.14
N GLU A 70 6.40 -6.32 10.27
CA GLU A 70 6.63 -6.99 11.55
C GLU A 70 5.38 -7.73 12.02
N ILE A 71 4.20 -7.12 11.81
CA ILE A 71 2.92 -7.72 12.21
C ILE A 71 2.53 -8.85 11.26
N ASP A 72 2.74 -8.65 9.96
CA ASP A 72 2.39 -9.62 8.93
C ASP A 72 3.48 -9.66 7.86
N PRO A 73 4.42 -10.62 7.96
CA PRO A 73 5.52 -10.72 6.98
C PRO A 73 5.06 -10.98 5.54
N GLU A 74 3.84 -11.45 5.35
CA GLU A 74 3.30 -11.75 4.02
C GLU A 74 2.63 -10.54 3.36
N ILE A 75 2.43 -9.44 4.08
CA ILE A 75 1.77 -8.27 3.51
C ILE A 75 2.62 -7.63 2.42
N LYS A 76 2.00 -7.30 1.30
CA LYS A 76 2.68 -6.57 0.24
C LYS A 76 2.55 -5.08 0.51
N VAL A 77 3.53 -4.30 0.06
CA VAL A 77 3.54 -2.85 0.28
C VAL A 77 3.73 -2.14 -1.05
N MET A 78 2.95 -1.08 -1.25
CA MET A 78 3.11 -0.17 -2.38
C MET A 78 3.08 1.26 -1.86
N PHE A 79 4.06 2.06 -2.24
CA PHE A 79 4.13 3.47 -1.88
C PHE A 79 3.59 4.34 -3.00
N ILE A 80 2.84 5.38 -2.61
CA ILE A 80 2.40 6.45 -3.50
C ILE A 80 3.05 7.73 -3.00
N THR A 81 3.82 8.42 -3.84
CA THR A 81 4.53 9.60 -3.36
C THR A 81 4.93 10.55 -4.46
N GLY A 82 4.96 11.86 -4.14
CA GLY A 82 5.62 12.86 -4.96
C GLY A 82 7.11 13.02 -4.62
N PHE A 83 7.60 12.25 -3.64
CA PHE A 83 8.95 12.38 -3.11
C PHE A 83 9.77 11.11 -3.27
N ALA A 84 9.59 10.41 -4.39
CA ALA A 84 10.29 9.15 -4.64
C ALA A 84 11.81 9.26 -4.53
N ALA A 85 12.38 10.36 -5.06
CA ALA A 85 13.81 10.58 -5.01
C ALA A 85 14.32 10.73 -3.57
N VAL A 86 13.54 11.40 -2.72
CA VAL A 86 13.89 11.58 -1.30
C VAL A 86 13.88 10.25 -0.58
N ALA A 87 12.87 9.43 -0.84
CA ALA A 87 12.76 8.10 -0.24
C ALA A 87 13.94 7.22 -0.64
N LEU A 88 14.33 7.24 -1.90
CA LEU A 88 15.46 6.46 -2.39
C LEU A 88 16.76 6.91 -1.77
N GLN A 89 16.95 8.22 -1.61
CA GLN A 89 18.16 8.77 -0.99
C GLN A 89 18.26 8.41 0.48
N SER A 90 17.15 8.26 1.16
CA SER A 90 17.15 7.92 2.58
C SER A 90 17.53 6.46 2.83
N GLY A 91 17.48 5.61 1.83
CA GLY A 91 17.75 4.18 1.97
C GLY A 91 16.74 3.44 2.84
N ARG A 92 15.57 4.03 3.06
CA ARG A 92 14.58 3.51 4.00
C ARG A 92 13.51 2.66 3.36
N THR A 93 13.49 2.53 2.04
CA THR A 93 12.47 1.75 1.35
C THR A 93 12.67 0.25 1.58
N ALA A 94 11.56 -0.48 1.74
CA ALA A 94 11.60 -1.93 1.82
C ALA A 94 12.03 -2.51 0.47
N PRO A 95 12.89 -3.55 0.44
CA PRO A 95 13.44 -4.08 -0.81
C PRO A 95 12.39 -4.56 -1.80
N GLU A 96 11.27 -5.05 -1.34
CA GLU A 96 10.22 -5.59 -2.19
C GLU A 96 9.05 -4.65 -2.43
N ALA A 97 9.12 -3.43 -1.90
CA ALA A 97 8.04 -2.47 -2.05
C ALA A 97 8.01 -1.90 -3.45
N LYS A 98 6.81 -1.76 -4.00
CA LYS A 98 6.57 -1.04 -5.23
C LYS A 98 6.39 0.44 -4.93
N MET A 99 6.65 1.29 -5.91
CA MET A 99 6.52 2.73 -5.73
C MET A 99 5.90 3.35 -6.98
N LEU A 100 4.86 4.16 -6.75
CA LEU A 100 4.20 4.91 -7.82
C LEU A 100 4.31 6.40 -7.52
N SER A 101 4.94 7.16 -8.41
CA SER A 101 5.16 8.59 -8.23
C SER A 101 3.96 9.42 -8.66
N LYS A 102 3.63 10.43 -7.86
CA LYS A 102 2.62 11.43 -8.23
C LYS A 102 3.23 12.45 -9.19
N PRO A 103 2.51 12.97 -10.18
CA PRO A 103 1.15 12.58 -10.56
C PRO A 103 1.13 11.26 -11.34
N PHE A 104 0.06 10.49 -11.20
CA PHE A 104 -0.10 9.24 -11.93
C PHE A 104 -1.54 9.14 -12.45
N HIS A 105 -1.73 8.30 -13.47
CA HIS A 105 -3.07 7.98 -13.95
C HIS A 105 -3.66 6.87 -13.10
N LEU A 106 -4.95 6.96 -12.81
CA LEU A 106 -5.64 5.93 -12.04
C LEU A 106 -5.49 4.54 -12.65
N LYS A 107 -5.50 4.47 -13.98
CA LYS A 107 -5.30 3.23 -14.71
C LYS A 107 -3.96 2.58 -14.34
N ASP A 108 -2.90 3.38 -14.21
CA ASP A 108 -1.58 2.87 -13.86
C ASP A 108 -1.57 2.31 -12.44
N LEU A 109 -2.24 2.98 -11.51
CA LEU A 109 -2.36 2.49 -10.14
C LEU A 109 -3.06 1.13 -10.11
N VAL A 110 -4.21 1.02 -10.78
CA VAL A 110 -4.98 -0.22 -10.82
C VAL A 110 -4.15 -1.35 -11.43
N MET A 111 -3.43 -1.06 -12.51
CA MET A 111 -2.58 -2.06 -13.17
C MET A 111 -1.46 -2.56 -12.25
N GLU A 112 -0.83 -1.66 -11.50
CA GLU A 112 0.24 -2.05 -10.58
C GLU A 112 -0.30 -2.87 -9.40
N VAL A 113 -1.45 -2.50 -8.87
CA VAL A 113 -2.10 -3.26 -7.80
C VAL A 113 -2.48 -4.66 -8.30
N ASP A 114 -3.07 -4.74 -9.49
CA ASP A 114 -3.42 -6.03 -10.08
C ASP A 114 -2.18 -6.90 -10.28
N ARG A 115 -1.08 -6.30 -10.71
CA ARG A 115 0.18 -7.02 -10.91
C ARG A 115 0.73 -7.58 -9.61
N ILE A 116 0.64 -6.82 -8.51
CA ILE A 116 1.08 -7.29 -7.19
C ILE A 116 0.32 -8.55 -6.81
N PHE A 117 -0.99 -8.58 -7.00
CA PHE A 117 -1.79 -9.75 -6.65
C PHE A 117 -1.56 -10.93 -7.61
N GLU A 118 -1.31 -10.67 -8.88
CA GLU A 118 -0.98 -11.73 -9.83
C GLU A 118 0.37 -12.38 -9.49
N ASP A 119 1.37 -11.58 -9.17
CA ASP A 119 2.68 -12.09 -8.76
C ASP A 119 2.57 -12.93 -7.49
N ALA A 120 1.76 -12.50 -6.52
CA ALA A 120 1.54 -13.24 -5.29
C ALA A 120 0.89 -14.61 -5.55
N LYS A 121 -0.08 -14.67 -6.47
CA LYS A 121 -0.70 -15.94 -6.87
C LYS A 121 0.31 -16.87 -7.52
N THR A 122 1.16 -16.34 -8.39
CA THR A 122 2.20 -17.11 -9.08
C THR A 122 3.18 -17.69 -8.07
N GLU A 123 3.64 -16.89 -7.12
CA GLU A 123 4.52 -17.35 -6.05
C GLU A 123 3.87 -18.48 -5.25
N ALA A 124 2.59 -18.34 -4.91
CA ALA A 124 1.87 -19.35 -4.14
C ALA A 124 1.74 -20.68 -4.91
N GLN A 125 1.57 -20.61 -6.24
CA GLN A 125 1.44 -21.81 -7.08
C GLN A 125 2.74 -22.61 -7.16
N PHE A 126 3.88 -21.96 -7.04
CA PHE A 126 5.18 -22.60 -7.18
C PHE A 126 5.86 -22.93 -5.85
N ARG A 127 5.22 -22.67 -4.74
CA ARG A 127 5.76 -23.06 -3.44
C ARG A 127 5.63 -24.57 -3.25
N PRO A 128 6.70 -25.22 -2.77
CA PRO A 128 6.64 -26.66 -2.49
C PRO A 128 5.69 -27.00 -1.35
#